data_5bc24951f8453997b6cbed3c349041a8
#
_entry.id   5bc24951f8453997b6cbed3c349041a8
#
_cell.length_a   1.000
_cell.length_b   1.000
_cell.length_c   1.000
_cell.angle_alpha   90.00
_cell.angle_beta   90.00
_cell.angle_gamma   90.00
#
_symmetry.space_group_name_H-M   'P 1'
#
loop_
_entity.id
_entity.type
_entity.pdbx_description
1 polymer ?
#
loop_
_entity_poly.entity_id
_entity_poly.type
_entity_poly.pdbx_seq_one_letter_code
_entity_poly.pdbx_strand_id
1 'polypeptide(L)'
;IAENPYVKMFEIKLSQGAKPGKGGILPGTKVTAEIAAIRRIVVGQDSISPNRHEELQSNEDLLRMIDQVRSSTGKPVGIKFVLGSSEWLTDLFQLIGQQGIECAPDFITLDSADGGTGAAPMSLIDDVGLTLRDSLPFVVKALNEYGLKNRIRLIASGKLITPSKIAWALATGADFVSS
;
A
#
# COMPACT_ATOMS: atom_id res chain seq x y z
N ILE A 1 18.21 4.10 8.04
CA ILE A 1 16.78 3.97 8.45
C ILE A 1 16.55 2.58 9.07
N ALA A 2 17.05 1.50 8.45
CA ALA A 2 16.85 0.12 8.94
C ALA A 2 17.43 -0.11 10.37
N GLU A 3 18.52 0.53 10.70
CA GLU A 3 19.18 0.44 12.02
C GLU A 3 18.45 1.19 13.14
N ASN A 4 17.50 2.06 12.77
CA ASN A 4 16.71 2.78 13.77
C ASN A 4 15.79 1.81 14.52
N PRO A 5 15.88 1.71 15.87
CA PRO A 5 15.13 0.76 16.68
C PRO A 5 13.60 1.05 16.68
N TYR A 6 13.19 2.26 16.33
CA TYR A 6 11.79 2.64 16.21
C TYR A 6 11.15 2.21 14.88
N VAL A 7 11.94 1.94 13.83
CA VAL A 7 11.45 1.38 12.57
C VAL A 7 11.26 -0.12 12.75
N LYS A 8 10.03 -0.60 12.72
CA LYS A 8 9.68 -2.00 12.95
C LYS A 8 9.38 -2.78 11.67
N MET A 9 8.95 -2.12 10.62
CA MET A 9 8.59 -2.73 9.34
C MET A 9 8.72 -1.71 8.20
N PHE A 10 8.71 -2.20 6.97
CA PHE A 10 8.72 -1.39 5.74
C PHE A 10 7.47 -1.65 4.92
N GLU A 11 6.93 -0.61 4.30
CA GLU A 11 5.77 -0.70 3.42
C GLU A 11 6.10 -0.11 2.04
N ILE A 12 6.01 -0.92 1.00
CA ILE A 12 6.13 -0.48 -0.39
C ILE A 12 4.75 0.00 -0.83
N LYS A 13 4.61 1.32 -1.01
CA LYS A 13 3.34 1.93 -1.40
C LYS A 13 3.19 1.92 -2.92
N LEU A 14 2.35 1.03 -3.44
CA LEU A 14 2.03 0.93 -4.86
C LEU A 14 1.01 1.98 -5.30
N SER A 15 -0.02 2.20 -4.47
CA SER A 15 -1.06 3.20 -4.73
C SER A 15 -1.73 3.64 -3.43
N GLN A 16 -2.66 4.60 -3.54
CA GLN A 16 -3.54 5.01 -2.43
C GLN A 16 -4.93 5.32 -2.95
N GLY A 17 -5.94 5.21 -2.06
CA GLY A 17 -7.36 5.26 -2.41
C GLY A 17 -7.79 6.51 -3.16
N ALA A 18 -7.45 7.68 -2.66
CA ALA A 18 -7.94 8.94 -3.20
C ALA A 18 -7.34 9.34 -4.56
N LYS A 19 -6.26 8.70 -5.01
CA LYS A 19 -5.58 9.03 -6.27
C LYS A 19 -4.80 7.84 -6.84
N PRO A 20 -5.49 6.78 -7.26
CA PRO A 20 -4.84 5.63 -7.87
C PRO A 20 -4.05 6.04 -9.11
N GLY A 21 -2.81 5.53 -9.25
CA GLY A 21 -1.96 5.82 -10.41
C GLY A 21 -1.47 7.27 -10.52
N LYS A 22 -1.56 8.08 -9.46
CA LYS A 22 -1.00 9.43 -9.44
C LYS A 22 -0.06 9.65 -8.25
N GLY A 23 1.14 10.15 -8.54
CA GLY A 23 2.13 10.53 -7.54
C GLY A 23 1.74 11.77 -6.73
N GLY A 24 2.54 12.09 -5.73
CA GLY A 24 2.39 13.28 -4.90
C GLY A 24 3.02 14.51 -5.55
N ILE A 25 2.49 15.68 -5.20
CA ILE A 25 3.08 16.98 -5.52
C ILE A 25 3.26 17.73 -4.20
N LEU A 26 4.48 18.13 -3.90
CA LEU A 26 4.76 19.11 -2.85
C LEU A 26 5.13 20.43 -3.55
N PRO A 27 4.25 21.44 -3.52
CA PRO A 27 4.52 22.72 -4.17
C PRO A 27 5.79 23.37 -3.64
N GLY A 28 6.57 23.99 -4.50
CA GLY A 28 7.82 24.68 -4.16
C GLY A 28 7.68 25.71 -3.04
N THR A 29 6.53 26.40 -3.00
CA THR A 29 6.20 27.35 -1.91
C THR A 29 6.17 26.72 -0.53
N LYS A 30 6.00 25.39 -0.42
CA LYS A 30 6.04 24.62 0.84
C LYS A 30 7.39 23.93 1.08
N VAL A 31 8.32 24.00 0.12
CA VAL A 31 9.65 23.38 0.24
C VAL A 31 10.58 24.35 0.96
N THR A 32 10.53 24.36 2.28
CA THR A 32 11.44 25.13 3.14
C THR A 32 12.85 24.53 3.11
N ALA A 33 13.84 25.26 3.61
CA ALA A 33 15.22 24.78 3.74
C ALA A 33 15.31 23.50 4.58
N GLU A 34 14.52 23.38 5.65
CA GLU A 34 14.45 22.20 6.51
C GLU A 34 13.90 21.00 5.75
N ILE A 35 12.78 21.17 5.05
CA ILE A 35 12.16 20.10 4.25
C ILE A 35 13.11 19.67 3.12
N ALA A 36 13.74 20.63 2.46
CA ALA A 36 14.69 20.36 1.40
C ALA A 36 15.90 19.54 1.89
N ALA A 37 16.44 19.86 3.05
CA ALA A 37 17.56 19.12 3.66
C ALA A 37 17.15 17.68 4.02
N ILE A 38 15.97 17.50 4.65
CA ILE A 38 15.45 16.17 5.05
C ILE A 38 15.17 15.30 3.83
N ARG A 39 14.53 15.86 2.81
CA ARG A 39 14.09 15.13 1.60
C ARG A 39 15.15 15.08 0.49
N ARG A 40 16.26 15.81 0.63
CA ARG A 40 17.32 15.95 -0.38
C ARG A 40 16.80 16.47 -1.72
N ILE A 41 15.97 17.51 -1.67
CA ILE A 41 15.39 18.19 -2.82
C ILE A 41 15.78 19.65 -2.82
N VAL A 42 15.51 20.37 -3.92
CA VAL A 42 15.89 21.79 -4.07
C VAL A 42 14.86 22.68 -3.37
N VAL A 43 15.35 23.64 -2.55
CA VAL A 43 14.51 24.63 -1.87
C VAL A 43 13.70 25.43 -2.89
N GLY A 44 12.41 25.63 -2.63
CA GLY A 44 11.53 26.46 -3.45
C GLY A 44 11.11 25.86 -4.78
N GLN A 45 11.51 24.62 -5.08
CA GLN A 45 11.06 23.91 -6.30
C GLN A 45 10.01 22.84 -5.95
N ASP A 46 9.07 22.61 -6.89
CA ASP A 46 8.10 21.55 -6.78
C ASP A 46 8.78 20.19 -6.68
N SER A 47 8.38 19.38 -5.72
CA SER A 47 8.79 17.98 -5.62
C SER A 47 7.66 17.09 -6.12
N ILE A 48 7.86 16.48 -7.27
CA ILE A 48 6.88 15.63 -7.94
C ILE A 48 7.33 14.18 -7.79
N SER A 49 6.47 13.36 -7.17
CA SER A 49 6.68 11.91 -7.11
C SER A 49 6.18 11.25 -8.40
N PRO A 50 6.84 10.19 -8.87
CA PRO A 50 6.36 9.44 -10.04
C PRO A 50 5.00 8.80 -9.76
N ASN A 51 4.27 8.46 -10.83
CA ASN A 51 2.95 7.83 -10.72
C ASN A 51 3.01 6.37 -10.27
N ARG A 52 4.15 5.73 -10.48
CA ARG A 52 4.46 4.36 -10.08
C ARG A 52 5.95 4.22 -9.77
N HIS A 53 6.34 3.13 -9.13
CA HIS A 53 7.75 2.74 -9.01
C HIS A 53 8.26 2.33 -10.39
N GLU A 54 9.29 2.99 -10.89
CA GLU A 54 9.87 2.73 -12.21
C GLU A 54 10.52 1.34 -12.29
N GLU A 55 11.00 0.85 -11.16
CA GLU A 55 11.65 -0.46 -11.01
C GLU A 55 10.65 -1.62 -11.01
N LEU A 56 9.34 -1.35 -10.83
CA LEU A 56 8.30 -2.37 -10.75
C LEU A 56 7.52 -2.43 -12.07
N GLN A 57 7.93 -3.32 -12.97
CA GLN A 57 7.26 -3.54 -14.25
C GLN A 57 6.37 -4.79 -14.22
N SER A 58 6.56 -5.68 -13.25
CA SER A 58 5.84 -6.95 -13.12
C SER A 58 5.65 -7.34 -11.65
N ASN A 59 4.84 -8.39 -11.40
CA ASN A 59 4.69 -9.00 -10.08
C ASN A 59 6.00 -9.64 -9.59
N GLU A 60 6.82 -10.18 -10.50
CA GLU A 60 8.16 -10.71 -10.20
C GLU A 60 9.10 -9.63 -9.65
N ASP A 61 9.06 -8.43 -10.25
CA ASP A 61 9.86 -7.30 -9.78
C ASP A 61 9.41 -6.86 -8.37
N LEU A 62 8.11 -6.89 -8.11
CA LEU A 62 7.56 -6.59 -6.80
C LEU A 62 8.03 -7.60 -5.74
N LEU A 63 7.92 -8.90 -6.02
CA LEU A 63 8.40 -9.95 -5.11
C LEU A 63 9.91 -9.85 -4.86
N ARG A 64 10.69 -9.56 -5.91
CA ARG A 64 12.13 -9.32 -5.80
C ARG A 64 12.45 -8.10 -4.92
N MET A 65 11.72 -6.99 -5.08
CA MET A 65 11.90 -5.79 -4.24
C MET A 65 11.56 -6.08 -2.78
N ILE A 66 10.48 -6.82 -2.51
CA ILE A 66 10.11 -7.24 -1.15
C ILE A 66 11.25 -8.04 -0.52
N ASP A 67 11.79 -9.03 -1.24
CA ASP A 67 12.89 -9.86 -0.76
C ASP A 67 14.16 -9.03 -0.51
N GLN A 68 14.52 -8.13 -1.41
CA GLN A 68 15.68 -7.25 -1.26
C GLN A 68 15.57 -6.36 -0.02
N VAL A 69 14.41 -5.75 0.21
CA VAL A 69 14.19 -4.90 1.40
C VAL A 69 14.22 -5.75 2.67
N ARG A 70 13.57 -6.93 2.65
CA ARG A 70 13.56 -7.85 3.79
C ARG A 70 14.96 -8.34 4.14
N SER A 71 15.72 -8.81 3.16
CA SER A 71 17.09 -9.31 3.34
C SER A 71 18.06 -8.22 3.81
N SER A 72 17.92 -7.00 3.29
CA SER A 72 18.80 -5.87 3.66
C SER A 72 18.50 -5.30 5.04
N THR A 73 17.26 -5.44 5.52
CA THR A 73 16.81 -4.77 6.77
C THR A 73 16.59 -5.73 7.92
N GLY A 74 16.36 -7.01 7.63
CA GLY A 74 15.95 -8.02 8.61
C GLY A 74 14.57 -7.76 9.21
N LYS A 75 13.72 -6.96 8.55
CA LYS A 75 12.41 -6.51 9.08
C LYS A 75 11.27 -6.93 8.14
N PRO A 76 10.05 -7.08 8.68
CA PRO A 76 8.88 -7.36 7.87
C PRO A 76 8.67 -6.32 6.77
N VAL A 77 8.27 -6.78 5.59
CA VAL A 77 8.01 -5.94 4.41
C VAL A 77 6.62 -6.23 3.88
N GLY A 78 5.81 -5.19 3.80
CA GLY A 78 4.47 -5.25 3.24
C GLY A 78 4.30 -4.35 2.03
N ILE A 79 3.11 -4.43 1.45
CA ILE A 79 2.68 -3.58 0.35
C ILE A 79 1.40 -2.84 0.70
N LYS A 80 1.25 -1.62 0.16
CA LYS A 80 0.01 -0.85 0.28
C LYS A 80 -0.54 -0.54 -1.09
N PHE A 81 -1.84 -0.76 -1.26
CA PHE A 81 -2.55 -0.42 -2.49
C PHE A 81 -4.03 -0.15 -2.24
N VAL A 82 -4.68 0.53 -3.19
CA VAL A 82 -6.13 0.51 -3.36
C VAL A 82 -6.47 -0.48 -4.47
N LEU A 83 -7.48 -1.29 -4.28
CA LEU A 83 -7.92 -2.24 -5.29
C LEU A 83 -8.77 -1.51 -6.35
N GLY A 84 -8.34 -1.52 -7.61
CA GLY A 84 -9.13 -1.05 -8.75
C GLY A 84 -9.62 -2.23 -9.59
N SER A 85 -8.69 -3.09 -10.02
CA SER A 85 -8.95 -4.36 -10.69
C SER A 85 -8.42 -5.51 -9.84
N SER A 86 -9.08 -6.66 -9.92
CA SER A 86 -8.71 -7.84 -9.14
C SER A 86 -7.64 -8.71 -9.80
N GLU A 87 -7.46 -8.56 -11.11
CA GLU A 87 -6.63 -9.45 -11.94
C GLU A 87 -5.19 -9.49 -11.46
N TRP A 88 -4.54 -8.31 -11.34
CA TRP A 88 -3.14 -8.23 -10.94
C TRP A 88 -2.88 -8.86 -9.55
N LEU A 89 -3.85 -8.75 -8.62
CA LEU A 89 -3.71 -9.33 -7.27
C LEU A 89 -3.84 -10.85 -7.32
N THR A 90 -4.75 -11.36 -8.15
CA THR A 90 -4.92 -12.79 -8.40
C THR A 90 -3.66 -13.37 -9.02
N ASP A 91 -3.09 -12.69 -10.02
CA ASP A 91 -1.83 -13.07 -10.67
C ASP A 91 -0.65 -13.06 -9.68
N LEU A 92 -0.59 -12.05 -8.79
CA LEU A 92 0.42 -11.99 -7.73
C LEU A 92 0.30 -13.20 -6.78
N PHE A 93 -0.91 -13.53 -6.33
CA PHE A 93 -1.12 -14.66 -5.42
C PHE A 93 -0.83 -16.01 -6.09
N GLN A 94 -1.17 -16.15 -7.36
CA GLN A 94 -0.81 -17.32 -8.14
C GLN A 94 0.71 -17.47 -8.28
N LEU A 95 1.40 -16.37 -8.56
CA LEU A 95 2.87 -16.34 -8.66
C LEU A 95 3.53 -16.72 -7.33
N ILE A 96 3.03 -16.21 -6.19
CA ILE A 96 3.48 -16.60 -4.85
C ILE A 96 3.32 -18.11 -4.65
N GLY A 97 2.18 -18.69 -5.07
CA GLY A 97 1.96 -20.14 -5.02
C GLY A 97 2.98 -20.95 -5.83
N GLN A 98 3.42 -20.42 -6.97
CA GLN A 98 4.42 -21.04 -7.85
C GLN A 98 5.85 -20.92 -7.31
N GLN A 99 6.21 -19.75 -6.75
CA GLN A 99 7.57 -19.47 -6.26
C GLN A 99 7.81 -19.94 -4.82
N GLY A 100 6.75 -20.16 -4.07
CA GLY A 100 6.78 -20.53 -2.66
C GLY A 100 6.33 -19.40 -1.74
N ILE A 101 5.66 -19.77 -0.66
CA ILE A 101 5.00 -18.86 0.28
C ILE A 101 5.96 -17.85 0.96
N GLU A 102 7.25 -18.18 0.99
CA GLU A 102 8.27 -17.34 1.63
C GLU A 102 8.53 -16.02 0.86
N CYS A 103 8.27 -15.99 -0.45
CA CYS A 103 8.40 -14.76 -1.25
C CYS A 103 7.25 -13.77 -1.00
N ALA A 104 6.17 -14.20 -0.35
CA ALA A 104 5.01 -13.36 -0.08
C ALA A 104 5.37 -12.12 0.77
N PRO A 105 4.66 -10.99 0.60
CA PRO A 105 4.75 -9.89 1.55
C PRO A 105 4.31 -10.34 2.95
N ASP A 106 4.88 -9.73 3.99
CA ASP A 106 4.51 -10.06 5.37
C ASP A 106 3.15 -9.48 5.75
N PHE A 107 2.77 -8.38 5.12
CA PHE A 107 1.46 -7.76 5.30
C PHE A 107 1.00 -7.01 4.04
N ILE A 108 -0.30 -6.82 3.94
CA ILE A 108 -0.97 -5.97 2.94
C ILE A 108 -1.76 -4.90 3.67
N THR A 109 -1.51 -3.63 3.34
CA THR A 109 -2.38 -2.52 3.71
C THR A 109 -3.33 -2.24 2.56
N LEU A 110 -4.59 -2.65 2.72
CA LEU A 110 -5.66 -2.38 1.76
C LEU A 110 -6.26 -1.01 2.04
N ASP A 111 -6.04 -0.07 1.13
CA ASP A 111 -6.58 1.27 1.22
C ASP A 111 -7.96 1.37 0.55
N SER A 112 -8.80 2.26 1.03
CA SER A 112 -10.14 2.48 0.50
C SER A 112 -10.15 3.64 -0.52
N ALA A 113 -10.94 3.52 -1.57
CA ALA A 113 -11.16 4.61 -2.53
C ALA A 113 -11.89 5.79 -1.90
N ASP A 114 -12.76 5.55 -0.93
CA ASP A 114 -13.56 6.57 -0.25
C ASP A 114 -12.73 7.36 0.76
N GLY A 115 -11.83 8.12 0.29
CA GLY A 115 -10.97 8.99 1.07
C GLY A 115 -10.64 10.25 0.31
N GLY A 116 -9.91 11.13 0.94
CA GLY A 116 -9.49 12.37 0.31
C GLY A 116 -8.10 12.77 0.74
N THR A 117 -7.42 13.49 -0.14
CA THR A 117 -6.19 14.21 0.16
C THR A 117 -6.21 15.50 -0.65
N GLY A 118 -5.66 16.58 -0.09
CA GLY A 118 -5.59 17.87 -0.79
C GLY A 118 -4.85 17.84 -2.13
N ALA A 119 -4.11 16.76 -2.41
CA ALA A 119 -3.39 16.56 -3.68
C ALA A 119 -4.14 15.63 -4.66
N ALA A 120 -5.34 15.15 -4.33
CA ALA A 120 -6.10 14.26 -5.20
C ALA A 120 -6.89 15.05 -6.24
N PRO A 121 -6.76 14.74 -7.54
CA PRO A 121 -7.64 15.29 -8.57
C PRO A 121 -9.09 14.82 -8.34
N MET A 122 -10.05 15.71 -8.52
CA MET A 122 -11.48 15.41 -8.35
C MET A 122 -11.94 14.22 -9.19
N SER A 123 -11.40 14.05 -10.40
CA SER A 123 -11.71 12.92 -11.28
C SER A 123 -11.19 11.56 -10.82
N LEU A 124 -10.38 11.49 -9.79
CA LEU A 124 -9.87 10.24 -9.23
C LEU A 124 -10.49 9.91 -7.87
N ILE A 125 -11.04 10.91 -7.19
CA ILE A 125 -11.65 10.74 -5.87
C ILE A 125 -12.95 9.95 -6.03
N ASP A 126 -13.06 8.83 -5.34
CA ASP A 126 -14.24 7.96 -5.29
C ASP A 126 -14.61 7.24 -6.62
N ASP A 127 -13.88 7.50 -7.73
CA ASP A 127 -14.30 7.05 -9.07
C ASP A 127 -13.45 5.91 -9.67
N VAL A 128 -12.25 5.65 -9.15
CA VAL A 128 -11.30 4.71 -9.79
C VAL A 128 -11.00 3.48 -8.96
N GLY A 129 -10.77 3.65 -7.67
CA GLY A 129 -10.55 2.52 -6.77
C GLY A 129 -11.86 1.96 -6.21
N LEU A 130 -11.81 0.77 -5.62
CA LEU A 130 -12.91 0.19 -4.88
C LEU A 130 -12.93 0.71 -3.43
N THR A 131 -14.14 0.86 -2.88
CA THR A 131 -14.29 1.14 -1.46
C THR A 131 -13.81 -0.05 -0.63
N LEU A 132 -13.46 0.17 0.63
CA LEU A 132 -13.08 -0.93 1.52
C LEU A 132 -14.22 -1.95 1.69
N ARG A 133 -15.47 -1.48 1.60
CA ARG A 133 -16.67 -2.34 1.70
C ARG A 133 -16.71 -3.39 0.59
N ASP A 134 -16.23 -3.04 -0.60
CA ASP A 134 -16.20 -3.94 -1.75
C ASP A 134 -14.90 -4.73 -1.83
N SER A 135 -13.77 -4.07 -1.57
CA SER A 135 -12.44 -4.66 -1.75
C SER A 135 -12.04 -5.62 -0.62
N LEU A 136 -12.40 -5.33 0.64
CA LEU A 136 -11.97 -6.16 1.79
C LEU A 136 -12.50 -7.60 1.73
N PRO A 137 -13.81 -7.84 1.49
CA PRO A 137 -14.31 -9.20 1.35
C PRO A 137 -13.65 -9.96 0.20
N PHE A 138 -13.40 -9.27 -0.93
CA PHE A 138 -12.71 -9.87 -2.08
C PHE A 138 -11.28 -10.29 -1.71
N VAL A 139 -10.48 -9.40 -1.10
CA VAL A 139 -9.09 -9.70 -0.74
C VAL A 139 -9.01 -10.82 0.30
N VAL A 140 -9.90 -10.82 1.29
CA VAL A 140 -9.97 -11.91 2.29
C VAL A 140 -10.30 -13.25 1.62
N LYS A 141 -11.29 -13.27 0.70
CA LYS A 141 -11.64 -14.47 -0.06
C LYS A 141 -10.43 -14.96 -0.86
N ALA A 142 -9.78 -14.09 -1.62
CA ALA A 142 -8.61 -14.44 -2.42
C ALA A 142 -7.44 -14.97 -1.55
N LEU A 143 -7.13 -14.32 -0.42
CA LEU A 143 -6.12 -14.81 0.51
C LEU A 143 -6.42 -16.23 1.02
N ASN A 144 -7.68 -16.56 1.28
CA ASN A 144 -8.07 -17.90 1.69
C ASN A 144 -7.97 -18.91 0.54
N GLU A 145 -8.44 -18.56 -0.65
CA GLU A 145 -8.41 -19.43 -1.85
C GLU A 145 -6.98 -19.83 -2.24
N TYR A 146 -6.03 -18.90 -2.08
CA TYR A 146 -4.60 -19.17 -2.35
C TYR A 146 -3.82 -19.67 -1.12
N GLY A 147 -4.48 -19.90 0.03
CA GLY A 147 -3.83 -20.39 1.26
C GLY A 147 -2.90 -19.38 1.93
N LEU A 148 -3.04 -18.09 1.61
CA LEU A 148 -2.13 -17.02 2.04
C LEU A 148 -2.60 -16.28 3.30
N LYS A 149 -3.85 -16.48 3.76
CA LYS A 149 -4.42 -15.72 4.88
C LYS A 149 -3.65 -15.87 6.19
N ASN A 150 -3.03 -17.02 6.43
CA ASN A 150 -2.23 -17.24 7.62
C ASN A 150 -0.79 -16.69 7.50
N ARG A 151 -0.33 -16.46 6.28
CA ARG A 151 1.02 -15.94 5.99
C ARG A 151 1.05 -14.42 5.89
N ILE A 152 0.05 -13.82 5.25
CA ILE A 152 -0.02 -12.38 5.00
C ILE A 152 -0.99 -11.74 5.98
N ARG A 153 -0.52 -10.78 6.78
CA ARG A 153 -1.39 -9.97 7.66
C ARG A 153 -2.10 -8.90 6.85
N LEU A 154 -3.40 -8.76 7.04
CA LEU A 154 -4.24 -7.80 6.32
C LEU A 154 -4.57 -6.62 7.22
N ILE A 155 -4.18 -5.42 6.79
CA ILE A 155 -4.46 -4.15 7.45
C ILE A 155 -5.51 -3.42 6.62
N ALA A 156 -6.68 -3.17 7.19
CA ALA A 156 -7.73 -2.37 6.55
C ALA A 156 -7.52 -0.89 6.85
N SER A 157 -7.54 -0.05 5.82
CA SER A 157 -7.31 1.40 5.91
C SER A 157 -8.33 2.19 5.09
N GLY A 158 -8.81 3.28 5.65
CA GLY A 158 -9.70 4.25 4.99
C GLY A 158 -11.09 4.38 5.62
N LYS A 159 -11.40 5.58 6.11
CA LYS A 159 -12.69 5.98 6.74
C LYS A 159 -13.25 5.03 7.81
N LEU A 160 -12.39 4.29 8.50
CA LEU A 160 -12.77 3.40 9.61
C LEU A 160 -12.82 4.20 10.93
N ILE A 161 -13.61 5.27 10.94
CA ILE A 161 -13.66 6.28 12.02
C ILE A 161 -14.72 6.01 13.09
N THR A 162 -15.47 4.92 12.98
CA THR A 162 -16.47 4.54 13.99
C THR A 162 -16.23 3.12 14.49
N PRO A 163 -16.59 2.83 15.77
CA PRO A 163 -16.43 1.48 16.33
C PRO A 163 -17.11 0.40 15.48
N SER A 164 -18.29 0.69 14.92
CA SER A 164 -19.02 -0.27 14.06
C SER A 164 -18.28 -0.59 12.77
N LYS A 165 -17.63 0.41 12.13
CA LYS A 165 -16.82 0.18 10.92
C LYS A 165 -15.55 -0.61 11.24
N ILE A 166 -14.92 -0.33 12.37
CA ILE A 166 -13.74 -1.07 12.85
C ILE A 166 -14.13 -2.53 13.12
N ALA A 167 -15.20 -2.75 13.88
CA ALA A 167 -15.71 -4.08 14.17
C ALA A 167 -16.08 -4.86 12.90
N TRP A 168 -16.72 -4.19 11.93
CA TRP A 168 -17.02 -4.78 10.62
C TRP A 168 -15.74 -5.21 9.87
N ALA A 169 -14.73 -4.37 9.81
CA ALA A 169 -13.50 -4.70 9.09
C ALA A 169 -12.78 -5.92 9.70
N LEU A 170 -12.68 -5.96 11.05
CA LEU A 170 -12.11 -7.10 11.77
C LEU A 170 -12.96 -8.37 11.58
N ALA A 171 -14.29 -8.28 11.69
CA ALA A 171 -15.19 -9.41 11.48
C ALA A 171 -15.17 -9.92 10.03
N THR A 172 -14.89 -9.04 9.06
CA THR A 172 -14.73 -9.42 7.65
C THR A 172 -13.43 -10.18 7.40
N GLY A 173 -12.41 -10.01 8.25
CA GLY A 173 -11.15 -10.76 8.17
C GLY A 173 -9.89 -9.91 8.12
N ALA A 174 -9.95 -8.61 8.37
CA ALA A 174 -8.75 -7.81 8.62
C ALA A 174 -8.09 -8.25 9.94
N ASP A 175 -6.76 -8.32 9.96
CA ASP A 175 -6.00 -8.60 11.18
C ASP A 175 -5.77 -7.31 11.99
N PHE A 176 -5.65 -6.18 11.29
CA PHE A 176 -5.46 -4.85 11.86
C PHE A 176 -6.29 -3.81 11.14
N VAL A 177 -6.50 -2.68 11.81
CA VAL A 177 -7.22 -1.52 11.27
C VAL A 177 -6.37 -0.28 11.47
N SER A 178 -6.24 0.53 10.41
CA SER A 178 -5.70 1.89 10.46
C SER A 178 -6.86 2.88 10.37
N SER A 179 -7.06 3.68 11.43
CA SER A 179 -8.14 4.66 11.53
C SER A 179 -7.61 6.05 11.88
#